data_cc3870ee4dcaa17e5c784517c14f9fad
#
_entry.id   cc3870ee4dcaa17e5c784517c14f9fad
#
_cell.length_a   1.000
_cell.length_b   1.000
_cell.length_c   1.000
_cell.angle_alpha   90.00
_cell.angle_beta   90.00
_cell.angle_gamma   90.00
#
_symmetry.space_group_name_H-M   'P 1'
#
loop_
_entity.id
_entity.type
_entity.pdbx_description
1 polymer ?
#
loop_
_entity_poly.entity_id
_entity_poly.type
_entity_poly.pdbx_seq_one_letter_code
_entity_poly.pdbx_strand_id
1 'polypeptide(L)' 'MKKQEAIREMSTADLNDRLDQAREQLVKMRINHAVSPLDNPNQIRETRKNIARYLTELRRRELENK' A
#
# COMPACT_ATOMS: atom_id res chain seq x y z
N MET A 1 14.74 -6.08 8.59
CA MET A 1 14.02 -6.82 7.55
C MET A 1 13.55 -5.88 6.46
N LYS A 2 13.77 -6.22 5.21
CA LYS A 2 13.33 -5.39 4.10
C LYS A 2 11.82 -5.51 3.92
N LYS A 3 11.15 -4.39 3.66
CA LYS A 3 9.68 -4.35 3.53
C LYS A 3 9.18 -5.32 2.45
N GLN A 4 9.90 -5.44 1.33
CA GLN A 4 9.50 -6.31 0.23
C GLN A 4 9.58 -7.80 0.61
N GLU A 5 10.55 -8.18 1.43
CA GLU A 5 10.67 -9.55 1.92
C GLU A 5 9.52 -9.93 2.84
N ALA A 6 9.12 -9.01 3.73
CA ALA A 6 7.96 -9.21 4.59
C ALA A 6 6.68 -9.39 3.76
N ILE A 7 6.53 -8.61 2.69
CA ILE A 7 5.39 -8.69 1.79
C ILE A 7 5.35 -10.04 1.07
N ARG A 8 6.50 -10.56 0.66
CA ARG A 8 6.58 -11.87 -0.02
C ARG A 8 6.14 -13.01 0.86
N GLU A 9 6.30 -12.89 2.17
CA GLU A 9 5.90 -13.93 3.12
C GLU A 9 4.41 -13.91 3.43
N MET A 10 3.70 -12.87 3.05
CA MET A 10 2.27 -12.73 3.33
C MET A 10 1.43 -13.57 2.38
N SER A 11 0.28 -14.05 2.87
CA SER A 11 -0.69 -14.71 2.00
C SER A 11 -1.32 -13.71 1.04
N THR A 12 -1.85 -14.20 -0.08
CA THR A 12 -2.53 -13.36 -1.06
C THR A 12 -3.75 -12.67 -0.45
N ALA A 13 -4.50 -13.38 0.40
CA ALA A 13 -5.65 -12.79 1.09
C ALA A 13 -5.24 -11.63 1.98
N ASP A 14 -4.14 -11.80 2.75
CA ASP A 14 -3.62 -10.73 3.60
C ASP A 14 -3.15 -9.53 2.79
N LEU A 15 -2.49 -9.79 1.66
CA LEU A 15 -2.05 -8.71 0.77
C LEU A 15 -3.23 -7.89 0.25
N ASN A 16 -4.30 -8.56 -0.16
CA ASN A 16 -5.50 -7.88 -0.65
C ASN A 16 -6.15 -7.04 0.45
N ASP A 17 -6.22 -7.55 1.67
CA ASP A 17 -6.76 -6.82 2.81
C ASP A 17 -5.92 -5.56 3.11
N ARG A 18 -4.60 -5.72 3.13
CA ARG A 18 -3.71 -4.59 3.38
C ARG A 18 -3.76 -3.55 2.27
N LEU A 19 -3.89 -4.01 1.04
CA LEU A 19 -4.04 -3.11 -0.11
C LEU A 19 -5.31 -2.27 0.02
N ASP A 20 -6.44 -2.90 0.36
CA ASP A 20 -7.70 -2.19 0.54
C ASP A 20 -7.60 -1.18 1.68
N GLN A 21 -7.02 -1.56 2.81
CA GLN A 21 -6.80 -0.67 3.94
C GLN A 21 -5.92 0.51 3.57
N ALA A 22 -4.84 0.25 2.82
CA ALA A 22 -3.92 1.31 2.39
C ALA A 22 -4.60 2.29 1.45
N ARG A 23 -5.45 1.81 0.55
CA ARG A 23 -6.21 2.66 -0.36
C ARG A 23 -7.20 3.55 0.41
N GLU A 24 -7.88 3.00 1.39
CA GLU A 24 -8.77 3.78 2.26
C GLU A 24 -8.00 4.86 3.01
N GLN A 25 -6.86 4.51 3.59
CA GLN A 25 -6.00 5.45 4.29
C GLN A 25 -5.54 6.57 3.37
N LEU A 26 -5.17 6.24 2.15
CA LEU A 26 -4.74 7.25 1.18
C LEU A 26 -5.84 8.26 0.88
N VAL A 27 -7.06 7.78 0.67
CA VAL A 27 -8.21 8.66 0.43
C VAL A 27 -8.44 9.58 1.63
N LYS A 28 -8.43 9.03 2.84
CA LYS A 28 -8.60 9.83 4.07
C LYS A 28 -7.50 10.87 4.23
N MET A 29 -6.25 10.48 3.98
CA MET A 29 -5.11 11.40 4.06
C MET A 29 -5.22 12.54 3.05
N ARG A 30 -5.67 12.25 1.85
CA ARG A 30 -5.86 13.27 0.82
C ARG A 30 -6.94 14.27 1.21
N ILE A 31 -8.04 13.78 1.76
CA ILE A 31 -9.13 14.63 2.24
C ILE A 31 -8.63 15.52 3.39
N ASN A 32 -7.94 14.93 4.36
CA ASN A 32 -7.38 15.67 5.48
C ASN A 32 -6.36 16.70 5.05
N HIS A 33 -5.52 16.35 4.07
CA HIS A 33 -4.51 17.27 3.54
C HIS A 33 -5.15 18.46 2.81
N ALA A 34 -6.25 18.22 2.11
CA ALA A 34 -6.99 19.30 1.43
C ALA A 34 -7.62 20.26 2.44
N VAL A 35 -8.08 19.76 3.59
CA VAL A 35 -8.67 20.58 4.65
C VAL A 35 -7.59 21.25 5.51
N SER A 36 -6.47 20.57 5.76
CA SER A 36 -5.38 21.04 6.60
C SER A 36 -4.05 20.82 5.91
N PRO A 37 -3.60 21.77 5.07
CA PRO A 37 -2.35 21.62 4.31
C PRO A 37 -1.09 21.57 5.17
N LEU A 38 -1.21 21.73 6.48
CA LEU A 38 -0.08 21.63 7.41
C LEU A 38 0.28 20.19 7.77
N ASP A 39 -0.55 19.22 7.39
CA ASP A 39 -0.27 17.80 7.63
C ASP A 39 0.96 17.35 6.84
N ASN A 40 1.66 16.37 7.42
CA ASN A 40 2.91 15.86 6.86
C ASN A 40 2.67 15.11 5.55
N PRO A 41 3.15 15.62 4.40
CA PRO A 41 2.95 14.94 3.11
C PRO A 41 3.72 13.62 2.99
N ASN A 42 4.68 13.36 3.88
CA ASN A 42 5.44 12.12 3.87
C ASN A 42 4.57 10.88 4.08
N GLN A 43 3.51 11.01 4.90
CA GLN A 43 2.58 9.90 5.13
C GLN A 43 1.86 9.50 3.84
N ILE A 44 1.48 10.47 3.03
CA ILE A 44 0.84 10.22 1.74
C ILE A 44 1.79 9.46 0.81
N ARG A 45 3.04 9.90 0.75
CA ARG A 45 4.08 9.25 -0.07
C ARG A 45 4.33 7.82 0.38
N GLU A 46 4.48 7.60 1.69
CA GLU A 46 4.71 6.27 2.25
C GLU A 46 3.54 5.32 1.94
N THR A 47 2.31 5.79 2.11
CA THR A 47 1.13 4.99 1.82
C THR A 47 1.07 4.62 0.34
N ARG A 48 1.38 5.56 -0.55
CA ARG A 48 1.44 5.29 -1.99
C ARG A 48 2.50 4.26 -2.35
N LYS A 49 3.68 4.34 -1.72
CA LYS A 49 4.75 3.36 -1.91
C LYS A 49 4.34 1.97 -1.45
N ASN A 50 3.66 1.90 -0.31
CA ASN A 50 3.16 0.62 0.21
C ASN A 50 2.15 0.00 -0.74
N ILE A 51 1.24 0.79 -1.28
CA ILE A 51 0.27 0.34 -2.28
C ILE A 51 1.00 -0.23 -3.50
N ALA A 52 2.01 0.48 -3.98
CA ALA A 52 2.80 0.03 -5.14
C ALA A 52 3.50 -1.30 -4.85
N ARG A 53 4.04 -1.48 -3.64
CA ARG A 53 4.71 -2.73 -3.23
C ARG A 53 3.72 -3.89 -3.17
N TYR A 54 2.53 -3.69 -2.63
CA TYR A 54 1.50 -4.72 -2.58
C TYR A 54 1.05 -5.13 -3.98
N LEU A 55 0.82 -4.15 -4.84
CA LEU A 55 0.42 -4.41 -6.23
C LEU A 55 1.51 -5.15 -7.00
N THR A 56 2.78 -4.78 -6.80
CA THR A 56 3.91 -5.44 -7.44
C THR A 56 3.97 -6.92 -7.06
N GLU A 57 3.82 -7.23 -5.78
CA GLU A 57 3.85 -8.62 -5.30
C GLU A 57 2.66 -9.41 -5.83
N LEU A 58 1.46 -8.84 -5.81
CA LEU A 58 0.26 -9.50 -6.33
C LEU A 58 0.40 -9.79 -7.81
N ARG A 59 0.94 -8.84 -8.58
CA ARG A 59 1.17 -9.01 -10.01
C ARG A 59 2.20 -10.10 -10.28
N ARG A 60 3.29 -10.15 -9.48
CA ARG A 60 4.29 -11.20 -9.61
C ARG A 60 3.67 -12.58 -9.42
N ARG A 61 2.84 -12.73 -8.40
CA ARG A 61 2.16 -14.01 -8.12
C ARG A 61 1.21 -14.40 -9.25
N GLU A 62 0.49 -13.44 -9.79
CA GLU A 62 -0.41 -13.66 -10.91
C GLU A 62 0.35 -14.17 -12.13
N LEU A 63 1.50 -13.59 -12.43
CA LEU A 63 2.34 -14.01 -13.55
C LEU A 63 2.95 -15.39 -13.35
N GLU A 64 3.31 -15.73 -12.11
CA GLU A 64 3.86 -17.05 -11.79
C GLU A 64 2.82 -18.17 -11.94
N ASN A 65 1.56 -17.86 -11.72
CA ASN A 65 0.48 -18.85 -11.80
C ASN A 65 -0.01 -19.11 -13.22
N LYS A 66 0.59 -18.46 -14.18
CA LYS A 66 0.36 -18.72 -15.59
C LYS A 66 1.45 -19.65 -16.12
#